data_71b8d3c1d252cf2d98dc1dc4e57b1049
#
_entry.id   71b8d3c1d252cf2d98dc1dc4e57b1049
#
_cell.length_a   1.000
_cell.length_b   1.000
_cell.length_c   1.000
_cell.angle_alpha   90.00
_cell.angle_beta   90.00
_cell.angle_gamma   90.00
#
_symmetry.space_group_name_H-M   'P 1'
#
loop_
_entity.id
_entity.type
_entity.pdbx_description
1 polymer ?
#
loop_
_entity_poly.entity_id
_entity_poly.type
_entity_poly.pdbx_seq_one_letter_code
_entity_poly.pdbx_strand_id
1 'polypeptide(L)'
;METTQLVNLTPHTITLVDQNNQPVLTVDSSTVARVSAQTTTVGTYYVNGIEIPRTHTVYGEVEGLPAPTPGTVYIVSGMIVSALVSQGIRRDDVVVPGLQVRDEQGRVIGCRSLDN
;
A
#
# COMPACT_ATOMS: atom_id res chain seq x y z
N MET A 1 -9.02 -21.86 -16.04
CA MET A 1 -8.36 -20.65 -15.57
C MET A 1 -8.82 -20.36 -14.14
N GLU A 2 -7.90 -20.26 -13.23
CA GLU A 2 -8.24 -19.97 -11.84
C GLU A 2 -8.59 -18.51 -11.68
N THR A 3 -9.62 -18.24 -10.89
CA THR A 3 -10.03 -16.88 -10.56
C THR A 3 -9.36 -16.46 -9.26
N THR A 4 -8.67 -15.33 -9.29
CA THR A 4 -8.09 -14.72 -8.10
C THR A 4 -9.16 -13.85 -7.44
N GLN A 5 -9.30 -13.98 -6.13
CA GLN A 5 -10.14 -13.08 -5.36
C GLN A 5 -9.30 -11.95 -4.81
N LEU A 6 -9.82 -10.73 -4.93
CA LEU A 6 -9.16 -9.55 -4.39
C LEU A 6 -9.92 -9.09 -3.15
N VAL A 7 -9.18 -8.88 -2.07
CA VAL A 7 -9.71 -8.32 -0.83
C VAL A 7 -9.00 -7.00 -0.58
N ASN A 8 -9.78 -5.93 -0.49
CA ASN A 8 -9.24 -4.58 -0.34
C ASN A 8 -9.19 -4.23 1.15
N LEU A 9 -8.00 -4.21 1.71
CA LEU A 9 -7.73 -3.87 3.11
C LEU A 9 -7.25 -2.43 3.29
N THR A 10 -7.53 -1.57 2.30
CA THR A 10 -7.29 -0.13 2.40
C THR A 10 -8.57 0.58 2.77
N PRO A 11 -8.51 1.85 3.25
CA PRO A 11 -9.72 2.59 3.61
C PRO A 11 -10.49 3.15 2.41
N HIS A 12 -10.01 2.92 1.18
CA HIS A 12 -10.60 3.50 -0.04
C HIS A 12 -10.99 2.42 -1.02
N THR A 13 -12.02 2.69 -1.82
CA THR A 13 -12.37 1.85 -2.95
C THR A 13 -11.26 1.91 -3.99
N ILE A 14 -10.88 0.74 -4.52
CA ILE A 14 -9.83 0.64 -5.55
C ILE A 14 -10.51 0.35 -6.89
N THR A 15 -10.22 1.17 -7.89
CA THR A 15 -10.72 0.99 -9.25
C THR A 15 -9.58 0.55 -10.15
N LEU A 16 -9.77 -0.59 -10.82
CA LEU A 16 -8.84 -1.07 -11.85
C LEU A 16 -9.34 -0.63 -13.20
N VAL A 17 -8.44 -0.11 -14.03
CA VAL A 17 -8.77 0.39 -15.36
C VAL A 17 -7.97 -0.38 -16.42
N ASP A 18 -8.49 -0.39 -17.65
CA ASP A 18 -7.81 -1.01 -18.78
C ASP A 18 -6.84 -0.02 -19.45
N GLN A 19 -6.29 -0.42 -20.60
CA GLN A 19 -5.35 0.41 -21.34
C GLN A 19 -5.95 1.70 -21.88
N ASN A 20 -7.27 1.77 -21.96
CA ASN A 20 -8.00 2.96 -22.42
C ASN A 20 -8.53 3.78 -21.26
N ASN A 21 -8.06 3.52 -20.03
CA ASN A 21 -8.48 4.19 -18.81
C ASN A 21 -9.96 3.99 -18.48
N GLN A 22 -10.54 2.89 -18.95
CA GLN A 22 -11.93 2.55 -18.65
C GLN A 22 -11.97 1.62 -17.43
N PRO A 23 -12.87 1.87 -16.48
CA PRO A 23 -13.00 0.99 -15.32
C PRO A 23 -13.40 -0.42 -15.74
N VAL A 24 -12.65 -1.41 -15.25
CA VAL A 24 -12.97 -2.84 -15.51
C VAL A 24 -13.35 -3.57 -14.23
N LEU A 25 -12.94 -3.06 -13.06
CA LEU A 25 -13.24 -3.68 -11.79
C LEU A 25 -13.15 -2.65 -10.69
N THR A 26 -14.11 -2.66 -9.79
CA THR A 26 -14.08 -1.84 -8.58
C THR A 26 -14.12 -2.77 -7.38
N VAL A 27 -13.15 -2.59 -6.46
CA VAL A 27 -13.05 -3.41 -5.25
C VAL A 27 -13.29 -2.51 -4.06
N ASP A 28 -14.40 -2.71 -3.38
CA ASP A 28 -14.76 -1.91 -2.22
C ASP A 28 -13.88 -2.30 -1.01
N SER A 29 -13.70 -1.34 -0.11
CA SER A 29 -12.99 -1.58 1.12
C SER A 29 -13.71 -2.64 1.96
N SER A 30 -12.94 -3.58 2.48
CA SER A 30 -13.39 -4.55 3.47
C SER A 30 -12.98 -4.05 4.85
N THR A 31 -12.28 -4.85 5.65
CA THR A 31 -11.62 -4.36 6.86
C THR A 31 -10.31 -3.68 6.47
N VAL A 32 -9.79 -2.82 7.32
CA VAL A 32 -8.56 -2.07 7.03
C VAL A 32 -7.40 -2.70 7.81
N ALA A 33 -6.34 -3.08 7.08
CA ALA A 33 -5.09 -3.50 7.72
C ALA A 33 -4.40 -2.27 8.30
N ARG A 34 -3.89 -2.38 9.52
CA ARG A 34 -3.32 -1.27 10.27
C ARG A 34 -1.96 -1.63 10.83
N VAL A 35 -1.13 -0.62 10.98
CA VAL A 35 0.16 -0.76 11.65
C VAL A 35 0.46 0.55 12.38
N SER A 36 1.01 0.44 13.58
CA SER A 36 1.52 1.60 14.30
C SER A 36 2.93 1.92 13.78
N ALA A 37 3.27 3.20 13.77
CA ALA A 37 4.59 3.66 13.41
C ALA A 37 5.05 4.67 14.43
N GLN A 38 6.32 4.57 14.84
CA GLN A 38 6.92 5.52 15.78
C GLN A 38 8.17 6.10 15.14
N THR A 39 8.18 7.42 14.97
CA THR A 39 9.30 8.14 14.37
C THR A 39 10.06 8.87 15.47
N THR A 40 11.37 8.65 15.52
CA THR A 40 12.25 9.31 16.48
C THR A 40 13.34 10.06 15.74
N THR A 41 13.81 11.16 16.35
CA THR A 41 14.97 11.90 15.82
C THR A 41 16.23 11.21 16.30
N VAL A 42 17.08 10.82 15.36
CA VAL A 42 18.33 10.08 15.66
C VAL A 42 19.57 10.91 15.36
N GLY A 43 19.43 12.13 14.87
CA GLY A 43 20.54 13.02 14.58
C GLY A 43 20.07 14.25 13.84
N THR A 44 21.04 15.04 13.36
CA THR A 44 20.76 16.28 12.64
C THR A 44 21.75 16.43 11.50
N TYR A 45 21.24 16.83 10.33
CA TYR A 45 22.07 17.31 9.23
C TYR A 45 22.14 18.83 9.29
N TYR A 46 23.30 19.37 8.95
CA TYR A 46 23.47 20.81 8.83
C TYR A 46 23.73 21.14 7.36
N VAL A 47 22.79 21.84 6.74
CA VAL A 47 22.87 22.18 5.31
C VAL A 47 22.74 23.70 5.19
N ASN A 48 23.80 24.36 4.75
CA ASN A 48 23.83 25.81 4.59
C ASN A 48 23.38 26.57 5.84
N GLY A 49 23.78 26.09 7.02
CA GLY A 49 23.41 26.68 8.31
C GLY A 49 22.03 26.31 8.80
N ILE A 50 21.30 25.45 8.08
CA ILE A 50 19.96 25.02 8.45
C ILE A 50 20.04 23.65 9.09
N GLU A 51 19.38 23.49 10.24
CA GLU A 51 19.27 22.21 10.93
C GLU A 51 18.14 21.39 10.34
N ILE A 52 18.45 20.20 9.86
CA ILE A 52 17.45 19.27 9.32
C ILE A 52 17.48 18.00 10.18
N PRO A 53 16.37 17.70 10.89
CA PRO A 53 16.34 16.48 11.70
C PRO A 53 16.48 15.24 10.84
N ARG A 54 17.31 14.31 11.30
CA ARG A 54 17.40 12.97 10.72
C ARG A 54 16.56 12.04 11.59
N THR A 55 15.53 11.44 10.98
CA THR A 55 14.57 10.64 11.70
C THR A 55 14.65 9.18 11.29
N HIS A 56 14.15 8.32 12.17
CA HIS A 56 14.04 6.89 11.91
C HIS A 56 12.66 6.43 12.35
N THR A 57 12.02 5.61 11.51
CA THR A 57 10.68 5.10 11.80
C THR A 57 10.75 3.60 12.07
N VAL A 58 10.13 3.20 13.17
CA VAL A 58 9.99 1.80 13.57
C VAL A 58 8.51 1.44 13.52
N TYR A 59 8.20 0.31 12.90
CA TYR A 59 6.81 -0.16 12.76
C TYR A 59 6.51 -1.20 13.82
N GLY A 60 5.27 -1.15 14.34
CA GLY A 60 4.74 -2.16 15.23
C GLY A 60 4.23 -3.37 14.45
N GLU A 61 3.43 -4.19 15.13
CA GLU A 61 2.84 -5.36 14.51
C GLU A 61 1.73 -4.96 13.53
N VAL A 62 1.68 -5.63 12.38
CA VAL A 62 0.61 -5.42 11.40
C VAL A 62 -0.65 -6.15 11.88
N GLU A 63 -1.75 -5.42 11.98
CA GLU A 63 -3.03 -5.94 12.43
C GLU A 63 -4.03 -5.93 11.26
N GLY A 64 -4.93 -6.90 11.25
CA GLY A 64 -5.99 -6.97 10.25
C GLY A 64 -5.57 -7.54 8.91
N LEU A 65 -4.37 -8.12 8.82
CA LEU A 65 -3.93 -8.82 7.63
C LEU A 65 -4.13 -10.32 7.85
N PRO A 66 -5.09 -10.94 7.12
CA PRO A 66 -5.35 -12.38 7.31
C PRO A 66 -4.16 -13.25 6.90
N ALA A 67 -4.15 -14.48 7.41
CA ALA A 67 -3.19 -15.47 6.97
C ALA A 67 -3.37 -15.77 5.47
N PRO A 68 -2.32 -16.21 4.77
CA PRO A 68 -2.43 -16.53 3.34
C PRO A 68 -3.54 -17.55 3.08
N THR A 69 -4.36 -17.26 2.09
CA THR A 69 -5.46 -18.13 1.66
C THR A 69 -5.28 -18.41 0.16
N PRO A 70 -5.30 -19.68 -0.28
CA PRO A 70 -5.13 -19.98 -1.69
C PRO A 70 -6.16 -19.22 -2.56
N GLY A 71 -5.67 -18.65 -3.66
CA GLY A 71 -6.51 -17.93 -4.61
C GLY A 71 -6.91 -16.52 -4.19
N THR A 72 -6.44 -16.03 -3.03
CA THR A 72 -6.80 -14.72 -2.52
C THR A 72 -5.58 -13.81 -2.49
N VAL A 73 -5.76 -12.57 -2.96
CA VAL A 73 -4.75 -11.52 -2.93
C VAL A 73 -5.30 -10.35 -2.15
N TYR A 74 -4.51 -9.80 -1.25
CA TYR A 74 -4.89 -8.71 -0.37
C TYR A 74 -4.26 -7.41 -0.84
N ILE A 75 -5.08 -6.38 -1.04
CA ILE A 75 -4.61 -5.04 -1.39
C ILE A 75 -4.45 -4.24 -0.09
N VAL A 76 -3.26 -3.70 0.13
CA VAL A 76 -2.94 -2.95 1.34
C VAL A 76 -2.32 -1.60 0.97
N SER A 77 -2.18 -0.71 1.97
CA SER A 77 -1.46 0.54 1.79
C SER A 77 0.05 0.29 1.76
N GLY A 78 0.79 1.25 1.19
CA GLY A 78 2.24 1.15 1.14
C GLY A 78 2.90 1.06 2.51
N MET A 79 2.30 1.67 3.54
CA MET A 79 2.82 1.60 4.91
C MET A 79 2.82 0.15 5.42
N ILE A 80 1.79 -0.63 5.08
CA ILE A 80 1.73 -2.04 5.49
C ILE A 80 2.86 -2.83 4.83
N VAL A 81 3.11 -2.61 3.53
CA VAL A 81 4.23 -3.28 2.85
C VAL A 81 5.56 -2.88 3.47
N SER A 82 5.75 -1.59 3.75
CA SER A 82 6.98 -1.13 4.40
C SER A 82 7.20 -1.79 5.76
N ALA A 83 6.14 -1.94 6.54
CA ALA A 83 6.22 -2.61 7.84
C ALA A 83 6.60 -4.09 7.69
N LEU A 84 5.98 -4.80 6.76
CA LEU A 84 6.29 -6.20 6.51
C LEU A 84 7.75 -6.37 6.09
N VAL A 85 8.22 -5.54 5.16
CA VAL A 85 9.61 -5.59 4.70
C VAL A 85 10.58 -5.34 5.86
N SER A 86 10.29 -4.34 6.69
CA SER A 86 11.16 -4.01 7.83
C SER A 86 11.24 -5.14 8.86
N GLN A 87 10.23 -5.99 8.91
CA GLN A 87 10.15 -7.14 9.82
C GLN A 87 10.64 -8.43 9.18
N GLY A 88 11.14 -8.36 7.94
CA GLY A 88 11.65 -9.53 7.22
C GLY A 88 10.55 -10.47 6.71
N ILE A 89 9.32 -9.99 6.63
CA ILE A 89 8.18 -10.80 6.18
C ILE A 89 7.97 -10.54 4.69
N ARG A 90 7.95 -11.62 3.91
CA ARG A 90 7.68 -11.54 2.48
C ARG A 90 6.41 -12.33 2.17
N ARG A 91 5.46 -11.67 1.52
CA ARG A 91 4.19 -12.31 1.14
C ARG A 91 3.86 -11.95 -0.30
N ASP A 92 3.75 -12.97 -1.14
CA ASP A 92 3.43 -12.78 -2.55
C ASP A 92 1.94 -12.49 -2.78
N ASP A 93 1.10 -12.71 -1.77
CA ASP A 93 -0.34 -12.46 -1.82
C ASP A 93 -0.72 -11.07 -1.34
N VAL A 94 0.25 -10.21 -1.03
CA VAL A 94 0.01 -8.83 -0.56
C VAL A 94 0.51 -7.87 -1.62
N VAL A 95 -0.38 -6.98 -2.07
CA VAL A 95 -0.09 -6.05 -3.16
C VAL A 95 -0.55 -4.64 -2.80
N VAL A 96 -0.04 -3.67 -3.53
CA VAL A 96 -0.48 -2.27 -3.47
C VAL A 96 -0.97 -1.85 -4.85
N PRO A 97 -1.82 -0.79 -4.94
CA PRO A 97 -2.17 -0.24 -6.25
C PRO A 97 -0.91 0.20 -6.98
N GLY A 98 -0.73 -0.32 -8.20
CA GLY A 98 0.42 0.00 -9.03
C GLY A 98 0.14 1.20 -9.94
N LEU A 99 0.54 1.10 -11.19
CA LEU A 99 0.47 2.17 -12.18
C LEU A 99 -0.82 3.01 -12.06
N GLN A 100 -0.72 4.15 -11.40
CA GLN A 100 -1.87 5.02 -11.14
C GLN A 100 -2.21 5.84 -12.37
N VAL A 101 -3.50 6.04 -12.59
CA VAL A 101 -4.03 6.86 -13.68
C VAL A 101 -4.69 8.10 -13.08
N ARG A 102 -4.37 9.26 -13.62
CA ARG A 102 -4.88 10.54 -13.15
C ARG A 102 -5.71 11.21 -14.24
N ASP A 103 -6.71 12.00 -13.82
CA ASP A 103 -7.49 12.83 -14.74
C ASP A 103 -6.73 14.11 -15.10
N GLU A 104 -7.36 14.97 -15.87
CA GLU A 104 -6.75 16.24 -16.32
C GLU A 104 -6.41 17.18 -15.17
N GLN A 105 -7.07 17.02 -14.02
CA GLN A 105 -6.82 17.83 -12.84
C GLN A 105 -5.81 17.17 -11.87
N GLY A 106 -5.20 16.05 -12.28
CA GLY A 106 -4.21 15.36 -11.47
C GLY A 106 -4.79 14.44 -10.40
N ARG A 107 -6.10 14.22 -10.37
CA ARG A 107 -6.73 13.33 -9.40
C ARG A 107 -6.59 11.88 -9.84
N VAL A 108 -6.29 10.99 -8.89
CA VAL A 108 -6.19 9.57 -9.16
C VAL A 108 -7.58 9.01 -9.42
N ILE A 109 -7.80 8.44 -10.61
CA ILE A 109 -9.09 7.84 -11.00
C ILE A 109 -9.05 6.33 -10.97
N GLY A 110 -7.87 5.72 -10.89
CA GLY A 110 -7.72 4.28 -10.84
C GLY A 110 -6.28 3.85 -10.99
N CYS A 111 -6.09 2.55 -11.12
CA CYS A 111 -4.77 1.99 -11.37
C CYS A 111 -4.88 0.88 -12.41
N ARG A 112 -3.79 0.68 -13.18
CA ARG A 112 -3.74 -0.34 -14.22
C ARG A 112 -3.12 -1.65 -13.74
N SER A 113 -2.54 -1.65 -12.56
CA SER A 113 -1.85 -2.83 -12.05
C SER A 113 -1.92 -2.89 -10.54
N LEU A 114 -1.60 -4.05 -10.01
CA LEU A 114 -1.33 -4.28 -8.60
C LEU A 114 0.13 -4.66 -8.49
N ASP A 115 0.83 -4.03 -7.56
CA ASP A 115 2.26 -4.17 -7.42
C ASP A 115 2.62 -4.94 -6.16
N ASN A 116 3.60 -5.78 -6.29
CA ASN A 116 4.05 -6.65 -5.17
C ASN A 116 5.48 -6.31 -4.79
#